data_35fae629aafbdef08f0f7b578f0c21e0
#
_entry.id   35fae629aafbdef08f0f7b578f0c21e0
#
_cell.length_a   1.000
_cell.length_b   1.000
_cell.length_c   1.000
_cell.angle_alpha   90.00
_cell.angle_beta   90.00
_cell.angle_gamma   90.00
#
_symmetry.space_group_name_H-M   'P 1'
#
loop_
_entity.id
_entity.type
_entity.pdbx_description
1 polymer ?
#
loop_
_entity_poly.entity_id
_entity_poly.type
_entity_poly.pdbx_seq_one_letter_code
_entity_poly.pdbx_strand_id
1 'polypeptide(L)'
;AQALKEAVETSYRKGGEEACLTEDVVTKQTVKKLIHGLEMEMPEEIPQKKKQIKHLHIQADEDHVALQFYEEKGDLQISENGRKSNTVMPKLILLYEDIVEDGKSGSRRYRLTGKHYFGGVYEGVGANEDLWLQVQQYIYDNYDTEYLENVYIAGDGAPWIVSGCQVLEKSKFVLDKFHLWKYISAATSHLLDSTEDARELIYAAIREKDLEEVQRLLRKCGASAVTSGKQKEIEACRKYIQNNWLGIIVRYDDAGADWGCSAEGQISHVLSARESSRPMGWSKIGVHKMTQLRVFTRNGGN
;
A
#
# COMPACT_ATOMS: atom_id res chain seq x y z
N ALA A 1 -8.56 24.43 -12.89
CA ALA A 1 -8.54 23.95 -11.48
C ALA A 1 -9.84 23.17 -11.17
N GLN A 2 -11.06 23.76 -11.28
CA GLN A 2 -12.33 23.11 -10.88
C GLN A 2 -12.56 21.75 -11.56
N ALA A 3 -12.37 21.67 -12.88
CA ALA A 3 -12.48 20.40 -13.63
C ALA A 3 -11.57 19.29 -13.10
N LEU A 4 -10.36 19.65 -12.69
CA LEU A 4 -9.40 18.69 -12.15
C LEU A 4 -9.80 18.22 -10.75
N LYS A 5 -10.19 19.13 -9.87
CA LYS A 5 -10.66 18.81 -8.51
C LYS A 5 -11.82 17.81 -8.54
N GLU A 6 -12.83 18.04 -9.38
CA GLU A 6 -13.97 17.13 -9.52
C GLU A 6 -13.58 15.80 -10.20
N ALA A 7 -12.72 15.84 -11.23
CA ALA A 7 -12.30 14.63 -11.95
C ALA A 7 -11.45 13.68 -11.08
N VAL A 8 -10.74 14.21 -10.09
CA VAL A 8 -9.95 13.43 -9.10
C VAL A 8 -10.86 12.57 -8.24
N GLU A 9 -11.99 13.10 -7.80
CA GLU A 9 -12.89 12.41 -6.86
C GLU A 9 -14.00 11.61 -7.58
N THR A 10 -14.36 11.97 -8.81
CA THR A 10 -15.52 11.38 -9.50
C THR A 10 -15.21 10.80 -10.88
N SER A 11 -15.31 11.58 -11.94
CA SER A 11 -15.05 11.15 -13.32
C SER A 11 -14.65 12.31 -14.22
N TYR A 12 -14.00 12.00 -15.35
CA TYR A 12 -13.65 13.02 -16.35
C TYR A 12 -14.88 13.76 -16.89
N ARG A 13 -16.04 13.08 -16.99
CA ARG A 13 -17.29 13.69 -17.42
C ARG A 13 -17.77 14.73 -16.42
N LYS A 14 -17.90 14.34 -15.15
CA LYS A 14 -18.32 15.26 -14.08
C LYS A 14 -17.34 16.41 -13.90
N GLY A 15 -16.02 16.16 -13.99
CA GLY A 15 -15.03 17.23 -14.00
C GLY A 15 -15.26 18.25 -15.12
N GLY A 16 -15.69 17.79 -16.29
CA GLY A 16 -16.05 18.68 -17.40
C GLY A 16 -17.35 19.47 -17.16
N GLU A 17 -18.36 18.82 -16.59
CA GLU A 17 -19.66 19.43 -16.26
C GLU A 17 -19.50 20.53 -15.20
N GLU A 18 -18.73 20.26 -14.13
CA GLU A 18 -18.48 21.21 -13.03
C GLU A 18 -17.53 22.37 -13.39
N ALA A 19 -16.77 22.23 -14.49
CA ALA A 19 -15.83 23.27 -14.92
C ALA A 19 -16.52 24.49 -15.53
N CYS A 20 -17.77 24.37 -15.92
CA CYS A 20 -18.48 25.38 -16.72
C CYS A 20 -19.55 26.07 -15.88
N LEU A 21 -19.47 27.40 -15.85
CA LEU A 21 -20.55 28.28 -15.36
C LEU A 21 -21.63 28.58 -16.43
N THR A 22 -21.40 28.07 -17.65
CA THR A 22 -22.23 28.29 -18.82
C THR A 22 -22.60 26.95 -19.47
N GLU A 23 -23.51 26.92 -20.47
CA GLU A 23 -23.93 25.70 -21.17
C GLU A 23 -22.83 25.01 -21.99
N ASP A 24 -21.68 25.64 -22.18
CA ASP A 24 -20.54 25.08 -22.89
C ASP A 24 -19.75 24.10 -21.99
N VAL A 25 -20.14 22.85 -22.01
CA VAL A 25 -19.53 21.78 -21.22
C VAL A 25 -18.15 21.41 -21.76
N VAL A 26 -17.12 21.47 -20.91
CA VAL A 26 -15.79 20.92 -21.23
C VAL A 26 -15.91 19.39 -21.40
N THR A 27 -15.52 18.89 -22.57
CA THR A 27 -15.69 17.48 -22.87
C THR A 27 -14.81 16.58 -21.99
N LYS A 28 -15.28 15.36 -21.69
CA LYS A 28 -14.46 14.35 -20.97
C LYS A 28 -13.11 14.10 -21.64
N GLN A 29 -13.01 14.25 -22.97
CA GLN A 29 -11.76 14.09 -23.71
C GLN A 29 -10.79 15.24 -23.43
N THR A 30 -11.30 16.46 -23.30
CA THR A 30 -10.48 17.61 -22.92
C THR A 30 -9.95 17.46 -21.50
N VAL A 31 -10.80 17.06 -20.54
CA VAL A 31 -10.37 16.78 -19.16
C VAL A 31 -9.33 15.67 -19.12
N LYS A 32 -9.53 14.56 -19.87
CA LYS A 32 -8.55 13.50 -20.01
C LYS A 32 -7.22 14.02 -20.54
N LYS A 33 -7.21 14.80 -21.62
CA LYS A 33 -5.99 15.37 -22.21
C LYS A 33 -5.25 16.27 -21.22
N LEU A 34 -5.99 17.09 -20.47
CA LEU A 34 -5.41 17.95 -19.43
C LEU A 34 -4.69 17.09 -18.37
N ILE A 35 -5.37 16.08 -17.81
CA ILE A 35 -4.79 15.22 -16.77
C ILE A 35 -3.58 14.43 -17.29
N HIS A 36 -3.65 13.90 -18.52
CA HIS A 36 -2.53 13.16 -19.10
C HIS A 36 -1.31 14.05 -19.40
N GLY A 37 -1.52 15.34 -19.67
CA GLY A 37 -0.46 16.32 -19.91
C GLY A 37 0.06 17.04 -18.66
N LEU A 38 -0.49 16.76 -17.47
CA LEU A 38 0.01 17.36 -16.24
C LEU A 38 1.40 16.82 -15.89
N GLU A 39 2.33 17.73 -15.69
CA GLU A 39 3.57 17.48 -14.95
C GLU A 39 3.31 17.95 -13.51
N MET A 40 3.26 16.98 -12.59
CA MET A 40 2.97 17.26 -11.19
C MET A 40 4.28 17.30 -10.43
N GLU A 41 4.93 18.43 -10.49
CA GLU A 41 6.02 18.74 -9.59
C GLU A 41 5.40 19.46 -8.39
N MET A 42 5.51 18.85 -7.20
CA MET A 42 5.27 19.58 -5.97
C MET A 42 6.46 20.52 -5.76
N PRO A 43 6.28 21.83 -5.74
CA PRO A 43 7.31 22.69 -5.20
C PRO A 43 7.40 22.38 -3.70
N GLU A 44 8.29 21.49 -3.33
CA GLU A 44 8.58 21.23 -1.93
C GLU A 44 9.32 22.45 -1.38
N GLU A 45 8.63 23.22 -0.56
CA GLU A 45 9.30 24.20 0.29
C GLU A 45 10.15 23.42 1.29
N ILE A 46 11.45 23.32 1.01
CA ILE A 46 12.38 22.71 1.97
C ILE A 46 12.34 23.56 3.24
N PRO A 47 11.95 22.99 4.38
CA PRO A 47 11.81 23.75 5.61
C PRO A 47 13.16 24.30 6.05
N GLN A 48 13.20 25.57 6.47
CA GLN A 48 14.44 26.20 6.98
C GLN A 48 15.04 25.44 8.17
N LYS A 49 14.22 24.70 8.92
CA LYS A 49 14.64 23.85 10.03
C LYS A 49 14.01 22.46 9.89
N LYS A 50 14.88 21.46 9.78
CA LYS A 50 14.45 20.06 9.71
C LYS A 50 13.80 19.61 11.01
N LYS A 51 12.80 18.76 10.90
CA LYS A 51 12.09 18.20 12.06
C LYS A 51 12.96 17.17 12.78
N GLN A 52 12.97 17.22 14.11
CA GLN A 52 13.66 16.24 14.95
C GLN A 52 12.66 15.21 15.47
N ILE A 53 12.62 14.06 14.82
CA ILE A 53 11.72 12.94 15.14
C ILE A 53 12.58 11.69 15.26
N LYS A 54 12.33 10.88 16.30
CA LYS A 54 13.07 9.63 16.53
C LYS A 54 12.64 8.51 15.59
N HIS A 55 11.36 8.43 15.31
CA HIS A 55 10.77 7.34 14.53
C HIS A 55 9.89 7.90 13.42
N LEU A 56 10.05 7.37 12.21
CA LEU A 56 9.15 7.58 11.09
C LEU A 56 8.46 6.28 10.75
N HIS A 57 7.21 6.39 10.36
CA HIS A 57 6.39 5.25 9.97
C HIS A 57 6.00 5.37 8.51
N ILE A 58 6.18 4.28 7.79
CA ILE A 58 5.83 4.16 6.38
C ILE A 58 4.87 2.99 6.26
N GLN A 59 3.79 3.18 5.52
CA GLN A 59 2.88 2.13 5.08
C GLN A 59 2.91 2.08 3.57
N ALA A 60 3.10 0.91 3.01
CA ALA A 60 3.19 0.71 1.58
C ALA A 60 2.28 -0.45 1.15
N ASP A 61 1.55 -0.26 0.06
CA ASP A 61 0.66 -1.25 -0.51
C ASP A 61 0.30 -0.88 -1.96
N GLU A 62 -0.41 -1.76 -2.69
CA GLU A 62 -0.78 -1.57 -4.08
C GLU A 62 -2.26 -1.90 -4.33
N ASP A 63 -2.85 -1.27 -5.35
CA ASP A 63 -4.20 -1.60 -5.83
C ASP A 63 -4.13 -2.38 -7.15
N HIS A 64 -5.18 -3.13 -7.46
CA HIS A 64 -5.32 -3.87 -8.72
C HIS A 64 -6.34 -3.18 -9.62
N VAL A 65 -5.86 -2.45 -10.60
CA VAL A 65 -6.68 -1.65 -11.51
C VAL A 65 -6.81 -2.33 -12.86
N ALA A 66 -8.04 -2.57 -13.31
CA ALA A 66 -8.31 -3.17 -14.61
C ALA A 66 -8.06 -2.18 -15.76
N LEU A 67 -7.32 -2.62 -16.77
CA LEU A 67 -7.02 -1.87 -17.98
C LEU A 67 -7.94 -2.26 -19.13
N GLN A 68 -8.29 -1.31 -19.98
CA GLN A 68 -8.85 -1.54 -21.32
C GLN A 68 -7.74 -1.75 -22.35
N PHE A 69 -6.60 -1.09 -22.17
CA PHE A 69 -5.40 -1.17 -22.99
C PHE A 69 -4.23 -0.55 -22.21
N TYR A 70 -2.99 -0.90 -22.56
CA TYR A 70 -1.80 -0.28 -21.95
C TYR A 70 -1.55 1.12 -22.51
N GLU A 71 -1.25 1.22 -23.78
CA GLU A 71 -0.99 2.47 -24.50
C GLU A 71 -2.01 2.69 -25.61
N GLU A 72 -2.27 1.66 -26.44
CA GLU A 72 -3.19 1.70 -27.57
C GLU A 72 -4.27 0.64 -27.46
N LYS A 73 -5.44 0.95 -28.05
CA LYS A 73 -6.58 0.04 -28.03
C LYS A 73 -6.25 -1.27 -28.75
N GLY A 74 -6.30 -2.37 -28.01
CA GLY A 74 -6.05 -3.72 -28.52
C GLY A 74 -4.68 -4.31 -28.16
N ASP A 75 -3.84 -3.55 -27.48
CA ASP A 75 -2.47 -3.96 -27.10
C ASP A 75 -2.38 -4.87 -25.87
N LEU A 76 -3.51 -5.26 -25.26
CA LEU A 76 -3.51 -6.18 -24.13
C LEU A 76 -2.98 -7.55 -24.52
N GLN A 77 -1.94 -7.99 -23.83
CA GLN A 77 -1.35 -9.30 -24.03
C GLN A 77 -2.29 -10.41 -23.55
N ILE A 78 -2.26 -11.53 -24.24
CA ILE A 78 -2.93 -12.76 -23.81
C ILE A 78 -1.90 -13.58 -23.04
N SER A 79 -2.18 -13.87 -21.77
CA SER A 79 -1.33 -14.75 -20.96
C SER A 79 -1.31 -16.18 -21.52
N GLU A 80 -0.31 -16.99 -21.14
CA GLU A 80 -0.19 -18.40 -21.54
C GLU A 80 -1.47 -19.22 -21.27
N ASN A 81 -2.27 -18.81 -20.27
CA ASN A 81 -3.54 -19.44 -19.90
C ASN A 81 -4.74 -18.90 -20.72
N GLY A 82 -4.52 -18.18 -21.80
CA GLY A 82 -5.56 -17.60 -22.65
C GLY A 82 -6.34 -16.42 -22.04
N ARG A 83 -5.95 -15.95 -20.85
CA ARG A 83 -6.55 -14.77 -20.22
C ARG A 83 -5.80 -13.50 -20.65
N LYS A 84 -6.55 -12.43 -20.92
CA LYS A 84 -5.93 -11.13 -21.17
C LYS A 84 -5.30 -10.61 -19.90
N SER A 85 -4.02 -10.23 -19.94
CA SER A 85 -3.38 -9.47 -18.90
C SER A 85 -3.91 -8.04 -19.00
N ASN A 86 -4.82 -7.69 -18.12
CA ASN A 86 -5.51 -6.39 -18.14
C ASN A 86 -5.45 -5.69 -16.79
N THR A 87 -4.43 -5.95 -16.02
CA THR A 87 -4.29 -5.37 -14.68
C THR A 87 -2.98 -4.63 -14.55
N VAL A 88 -3.02 -3.45 -13.95
CA VAL A 88 -1.85 -2.70 -13.50
C VAL A 88 -1.97 -2.47 -12.00
N MET A 89 -0.83 -2.38 -11.33
CA MET A 89 -0.76 -2.21 -9.88
C MET A 89 -0.15 -0.84 -9.54
N PRO A 90 -0.99 0.22 -9.40
CA PRO A 90 -0.53 1.47 -8.84
C PRO A 90 -0.12 1.28 -7.39
N LYS A 91 1.01 1.85 -7.01
CA LYS A 91 1.61 1.76 -5.69
C LYS A 91 1.33 3.02 -4.90
N LEU A 92 1.13 2.84 -3.61
CA LEU A 92 0.97 3.92 -2.65
C LEU A 92 1.91 3.73 -1.48
N ILE A 93 2.63 4.77 -1.14
CA ILE A 93 3.43 4.87 0.08
C ILE A 93 2.88 6.04 0.89
N LEU A 94 2.59 5.80 2.15
CA LEU A 94 2.22 6.82 3.13
C LEU A 94 3.30 6.88 4.19
N LEU A 95 3.97 8.02 4.30
CA LEU A 95 4.85 8.37 5.41
C LEU A 95 4.05 9.17 6.43
N TYR A 96 4.26 8.93 7.74
CA TYR A 96 3.67 9.73 8.82
C TYR A 96 4.56 9.74 10.07
N GLU A 97 4.32 10.71 10.94
CA GLU A 97 5.16 10.98 12.10
C GLU A 97 4.65 10.29 13.36
N ASP A 98 3.33 10.32 13.59
CA ASP A 98 2.72 9.81 14.82
C ASP A 98 1.24 9.46 14.63
N ILE A 99 0.69 8.72 15.57
CA ILE A 99 -0.74 8.41 15.70
C ILE A 99 -1.26 9.08 16.97
N VAL A 100 -2.16 10.03 16.83
CA VAL A 100 -2.75 10.74 17.96
C VAL A 100 -4.25 10.45 18.08
N GLU A 101 -4.76 10.45 19.31
CA GLU A 101 -6.21 10.35 19.54
C GLU A 101 -6.92 11.55 18.91
N ASP A 102 -8.02 11.26 18.20
CA ASP A 102 -8.86 12.26 17.55
C ASP A 102 -10.25 12.27 18.17
N GLY A 103 -10.59 13.37 18.84
CA GLY A 103 -11.89 13.56 19.46
C GLY A 103 -11.86 13.76 20.97
N LYS A 104 -13.04 13.61 21.62
CA LYS A 104 -13.19 13.74 23.08
C LYS A 104 -12.49 12.57 23.77
N SER A 105 -11.96 12.82 24.97
CA SER A 105 -11.35 11.81 25.83
C SER A 105 -12.20 10.53 25.87
N GLY A 106 -11.59 9.39 25.57
CA GLY A 106 -12.26 8.08 25.44
C GLY A 106 -12.80 7.76 24.05
N SER A 107 -12.59 8.62 23.03
CA SER A 107 -12.82 8.29 21.64
C SER A 107 -11.80 7.23 21.18
N ARG A 108 -12.28 6.19 20.45
CA ARG A 108 -11.40 5.22 19.79
C ARG A 108 -10.97 5.67 18.37
N ARG A 109 -11.07 6.99 18.10
CA ARG A 109 -10.65 7.53 16.81
C ARG A 109 -9.22 8.00 16.91
N TYR A 110 -8.44 7.65 15.90
CA TYR A 110 -7.05 8.03 15.76
C TYR A 110 -6.84 8.75 14.44
N ARG A 111 -5.91 9.69 14.40
CA ARG A 111 -5.45 10.32 13.18
C ARG A 111 -3.93 10.28 13.08
N LEU A 112 -3.44 10.15 11.87
CA LEU A 112 -2.01 10.22 11.57
C LEU A 112 -1.59 11.70 11.45
N THR A 113 -0.43 12.04 12.00
CA THR A 113 0.17 13.37 11.91
C THR A 113 1.35 13.36 10.93
N GLY A 114 1.70 14.52 10.37
CA GLY A 114 2.82 14.67 9.44
C GLY A 114 2.75 13.75 8.22
N LYS A 115 1.53 13.54 7.69
CA LYS A 115 1.31 12.65 6.55
C LYS A 115 1.91 13.20 5.27
N HIS A 116 2.58 12.33 4.52
CA HIS A 116 2.97 12.58 3.14
C HIS A 116 2.78 11.33 2.29
N TYR A 117 2.26 11.48 1.08
CA TYR A 117 1.95 10.38 0.18
C TYR A 117 2.87 10.41 -1.03
N PHE A 118 3.24 9.21 -1.51
CA PHE A 118 3.93 8.98 -2.78
C PHE A 118 3.18 7.90 -3.53
N GLY A 119 3.11 7.97 -4.85
CA GLY A 119 2.46 6.91 -5.60
C GLY A 119 2.40 7.13 -7.09
N GLY A 120 2.10 6.05 -7.78
CA GLY A 120 2.04 5.97 -9.23
C GLY A 120 2.15 4.53 -9.71
N VAL A 121 2.24 4.35 -11.02
CA VAL A 121 2.53 3.06 -11.63
C VAL A 121 4.04 2.95 -11.81
N TYR A 122 4.65 2.07 -11.03
CA TYR A 122 6.08 1.77 -11.06
C TYR A 122 6.27 0.28 -11.29
N GLU A 123 6.78 -0.12 -12.44
CA GLU A 123 6.95 -1.52 -12.84
C GLU A 123 8.43 -1.85 -13.04
N GLY A 124 8.83 -3.01 -12.52
CA GLY A 124 10.23 -3.45 -12.56
C GLY A 124 11.07 -2.90 -11.39
N VAL A 125 12.27 -3.46 -11.25
CA VAL A 125 13.15 -3.19 -10.10
C VAL A 125 13.58 -1.73 -10.07
N GLY A 126 14.08 -1.18 -11.17
CA GLY A 126 14.55 0.21 -11.23
C GLY A 126 13.45 1.22 -10.94
N ALA A 127 12.25 1.07 -11.51
CA ALA A 127 11.14 1.98 -11.24
C ALA A 127 10.69 1.92 -9.78
N ASN A 128 10.75 0.75 -9.13
CA ASN A 128 10.47 0.65 -7.70
C ASN A 128 11.52 1.37 -6.85
N GLU A 129 12.78 1.28 -7.25
CA GLU A 129 13.87 2.01 -6.63
C GLU A 129 13.68 3.53 -6.76
N ASP A 130 13.28 4.02 -7.95
CA ASP A 130 12.96 5.44 -8.17
C ASP A 130 11.85 5.94 -7.23
N LEU A 131 10.83 5.12 -6.95
CA LEU A 131 9.78 5.48 -5.99
C LEU A 131 10.36 5.60 -4.56
N TRP A 132 11.22 4.68 -4.14
CA TRP A 132 11.86 4.74 -2.82
C TRP A 132 12.88 5.86 -2.70
N LEU A 133 13.57 6.22 -3.77
CA LEU A 133 14.48 7.39 -3.80
C LEU A 133 13.71 8.70 -3.60
N GLN A 134 12.48 8.83 -4.11
CA GLN A 134 11.62 9.99 -3.81
C GLN A 134 11.29 10.07 -2.31
N VAL A 135 10.99 8.93 -1.67
CA VAL A 135 10.75 8.88 -0.22
C VAL A 135 12.02 9.27 0.56
N GLN A 136 13.18 8.75 0.13
CA GLN A 136 14.46 9.07 0.75
C GLN A 136 14.76 10.56 0.66
N GLN A 137 14.60 11.16 -0.53
CA GLN A 137 14.82 12.59 -0.74
C GLN A 137 13.92 13.43 0.18
N TYR A 138 12.62 13.09 0.25
CA TYR A 138 11.69 13.77 1.14
C TYR A 138 12.12 13.69 2.62
N ILE A 139 12.60 12.51 3.06
CA ILE A 139 13.11 12.34 4.42
C ILE A 139 14.33 13.25 4.65
N TYR A 140 15.29 13.27 3.72
CA TYR A 140 16.47 14.12 3.83
C TYR A 140 16.12 15.61 3.85
N ASP A 141 15.13 16.05 3.09
CA ASP A 141 14.76 17.45 3.02
C ASP A 141 13.99 17.94 4.24
N ASN A 142 13.18 17.07 4.86
CA ASN A 142 12.23 17.47 5.90
C ASN A 142 12.67 17.11 7.31
N TYR A 143 13.50 16.07 7.49
CA TYR A 143 13.85 15.53 8.82
C TYR A 143 15.36 15.58 9.09
N ASP A 144 15.69 15.72 10.37
CA ASP A 144 17.05 15.60 10.87
C ASP A 144 17.44 14.11 10.94
N THR A 145 18.16 13.65 9.92
CA THR A 145 18.53 12.23 9.80
C THR A 145 19.51 11.76 10.84
N GLU A 146 20.26 12.66 11.50
CA GLU A 146 21.13 12.30 12.63
C GLU A 146 20.31 11.99 13.87
N TYR A 147 19.22 12.77 14.08
CA TYR A 147 18.31 12.57 15.21
C TYR A 147 17.36 11.37 15.01
N LEU A 148 17.09 10.99 13.76
CA LEU A 148 16.23 9.86 13.41
C LEU A 148 16.87 8.54 13.83
N GLU A 149 16.18 7.75 14.66
CA GLU A 149 16.64 6.45 15.15
C GLU A 149 16.18 5.29 14.29
N ASN A 150 14.90 5.28 13.87
CA ASN A 150 14.32 4.19 13.07
C ASN A 150 13.30 4.72 12.03
N VAL A 151 13.22 4.02 10.89
CA VAL A 151 12.17 4.12 9.89
C VAL A 151 11.46 2.77 9.78
N TYR A 152 10.21 2.67 10.16
CA TYR A 152 9.45 1.41 10.08
C TYR A 152 8.67 1.36 8.76
N ILE A 153 8.92 0.35 7.95
CA ILE A 153 8.21 0.13 6.68
C ILE A 153 7.24 -1.03 6.87
N ALA A 154 5.95 -0.73 6.93
CA ALA A 154 4.89 -1.70 7.10
C ALA A 154 4.23 -2.05 5.75
N GLY A 155 3.97 -3.34 5.52
CA GLY A 155 3.26 -3.84 4.34
C GLY A 155 3.07 -5.35 4.35
N ASP A 156 2.56 -5.89 3.25
CA ASP A 156 2.20 -7.30 3.10
C ASP A 156 3.38 -8.25 2.81
N GLY A 157 4.59 -7.73 2.64
CA GLY A 157 5.80 -8.50 2.30
C GLY A 157 6.07 -8.59 0.80
N ALA A 158 5.37 -7.84 -0.04
CA ALA A 158 5.70 -7.74 -1.46
C ALA A 158 7.17 -7.29 -1.64
N PRO A 159 7.90 -7.89 -2.60
CA PRO A 159 9.34 -7.61 -2.77
C PRO A 159 9.67 -6.13 -2.96
N TRP A 160 8.80 -5.37 -3.63
CA TRP A 160 9.00 -3.94 -3.84
C TRP A 160 8.88 -3.13 -2.54
N ILE A 161 8.08 -3.60 -1.57
CA ILE A 161 7.94 -2.96 -0.24
C ILE A 161 9.19 -3.25 0.58
N VAL A 162 9.60 -4.52 0.63
CA VAL A 162 10.80 -4.93 1.39
C VAL A 162 12.06 -4.27 0.83
N SER A 163 12.14 -4.02 -0.50
CA SER A 163 13.28 -3.34 -1.12
C SER A 163 13.48 -1.90 -0.62
N GLY A 164 12.46 -1.26 -0.04
CA GLY A 164 12.60 0.02 0.62
C GLY A 164 13.66 0.03 1.73
N CYS A 165 13.86 -1.12 2.39
CA CYS A 165 14.93 -1.26 3.39
C CYS A 165 16.34 -1.24 2.81
N GLN A 166 16.50 -1.39 1.50
CA GLN A 166 17.81 -1.26 0.84
C GLN A 166 18.13 0.19 0.45
N VAL A 167 17.10 1.04 0.36
CA VAL A 167 17.20 2.44 -0.01
C VAL A 167 17.22 3.36 1.20
N LEU A 168 16.33 3.10 2.18
CA LEU A 168 16.19 3.95 3.35
C LEU A 168 17.11 3.48 4.48
N GLU A 169 17.99 4.36 4.92
CA GLU A 169 18.85 4.11 6.09
C GLU A 169 18.01 3.95 7.37
N LYS A 170 18.52 3.19 8.34
CA LYS A 170 17.88 2.92 9.64
C LYS A 170 16.48 2.30 9.52
N SER A 171 16.15 1.71 8.38
CA SER A 171 14.83 1.14 8.14
C SER A 171 14.71 -0.29 8.63
N LYS A 172 13.50 -0.64 9.06
CA LYS A 172 13.10 -1.99 9.47
C LYS A 172 11.79 -2.35 8.79
N PHE A 173 11.74 -3.48 8.10
CA PHE A 173 10.48 -4.00 7.57
C PHE A 173 9.63 -4.59 8.69
N VAL A 174 8.34 -4.26 8.68
CA VAL A 174 7.34 -4.76 9.65
C VAL A 174 6.19 -5.39 8.87
N LEU A 175 5.99 -6.69 9.03
CA LEU A 175 4.89 -7.35 8.33
C LEU A 175 3.52 -6.90 8.87
N ASP A 176 2.59 -6.61 7.99
CA ASP A 176 1.22 -6.26 8.36
C ASP A 176 0.52 -7.40 9.10
N LYS A 177 -0.10 -7.06 10.25
CA LYS A 177 -0.83 -8.01 11.11
C LYS A 177 -2.02 -8.65 10.41
N PHE A 178 -2.73 -7.87 9.57
CA PHE A 178 -3.92 -8.35 8.87
C PHE A 178 -3.56 -9.44 7.87
N HIS A 179 -2.50 -9.24 7.08
CA HIS A 179 -2.06 -10.27 6.12
C HIS A 179 -1.53 -11.52 6.81
N LEU A 180 -0.78 -11.38 7.90
CA LEU A 180 -0.35 -12.54 8.71
C LEU A 180 -1.55 -13.32 9.24
N TRP A 181 -2.54 -12.62 9.82
CA TRP A 181 -3.78 -13.21 10.30
C TRP A 181 -4.56 -13.92 9.19
N LYS A 182 -4.66 -13.32 8.00
CA LYS A 182 -5.34 -13.88 6.83
C LYS A 182 -4.73 -15.23 6.41
N TYR A 183 -3.41 -15.30 6.32
CA TYR A 183 -2.71 -16.55 5.99
C TYR A 183 -2.88 -17.63 7.05
N ILE A 184 -2.71 -17.29 8.33
CA ILE A 184 -2.91 -18.25 9.45
C ILE A 184 -4.37 -18.69 9.49
N SER A 185 -5.34 -17.80 9.31
CA SER A 185 -6.76 -18.12 9.29
C SER A 185 -7.12 -19.05 8.14
N ALA A 186 -6.60 -18.81 6.95
CA ALA A 186 -6.78 -19.72 5.81
C ALA A 186 -6.19 -21.10 6.12
N ALA A 187 -4.98 -21.17 6.66
CA ALA A 187 -4.30 -22.43 6.96
C ALA A 187 -4.99 -23.27 8.04
N THR A 188 -5.75 -22.66 8.95
CA THR A 188 -6.37 -23.35 10.11
C THR A 188 -7.86 -23.58 9.97
N SER A 189 -8.56 -22.93 9.03
CA SER A 189 -10.02 -22.90 8.94
C SER A 189 -10.72 -24.28 8.78
N HIS A 190 -10.00 -25.34 8.43
CA HIS A 190 -10.52 -26.69 8.27
C HIS A 190 -10.51 -27.53 9.57
N LEU A 191 -9.93 -27.00 10.66
CA LEU A 191 -9.73 -27.74 11.91
C LEU A 191 -10.98 -27.77 12.83
N LEU A 192 -12.09 -27.20 12.35
CA LEU A 192 -13.37 -27.15 13.08
C LEU A 192 -13.19 -26.59 14.50
N ASP A 193 -13.53 -27.38 15.51
CA ASP A 193 -13.47 -26.98 16.93
C ASP A 193 -12.05 -26.67 17.43
N SER A 194 -11.02 -27.20 16.77
CA SER A 194 -9.61 -26.96 17.13
C SER A 194 -8.99 -25.75 16.41
N THR A 195 -9.78 -24.98 15.67
CA THR A 195 -9.26 -23.85 14.87
C THR A 195 -8.63 -22.78 15.75
N GLU A 196 -9.28 -22.36 16.82
CA GLU A 196 -8.77 -21.31 17.70
C GLU A 196 -7.56 -21.78 18.51
N ASP A 197 -7.57 -23.02 19.02
CA ASP A 197 -6.43 -23.60 19.73
C ASP A 197 -5.18 -23.64 18.82
N ALA A 198 -5.37 -24.04 17.56
CA ALA A 198 -4.27 -24.09 16.59
C ALA A 198 -3.70 -22.68 16.31
N ARG A 199 -4.57 -21.67 16.18
CA ARG A 199 -4.14 -20.26 16.01
C ARG A 199 -3.39 -19.75 17.22
N GLU A 200 -3.90 -19.98 18.43
CA GLU A 200 -3.25 -19.56 19.66
C GLU A 200 -1.86 -20.18 19.82
N LEU A 201 -1.71 -21.48 19.52
CA LEU A 201 -0.40 -22.14 19.54
C LEU A 201 0.57 -21.55 18.51
N ILE A 202 0.10 -21.28 17.29
CA ILE A 202 0.94 -20.65 16.26
C ILE A 202 1.37 -19.24 16.69
N TYR A 203 0.45 -18.42 17.22
CA TYR A 203 0.80 -17.09 17.71
C TYR A 203 1.68 -17.14 18.97
N ALA A 204 1.54 -18.14 19.83
CA ALA A 204 2.42 -18.35 20.96
C ALA A 204 3.85 -18.63 20.47
N ALA A 205 4.02 -19.56 19.53
CA ALA A 205 5.33 -19.86 18.94
C ALA A 205 5.94 -18.63 18.21
N ILE A 206 5.12 -17.80 17.57
CA ILE A 206 5.59 -16.54 16.98
C ILE A 206 6.10 -15.57 18.07
N ARG A 207 5.39 -15.43 19.18
CA ARG A 207 5.83 -14.57 20.30
C ARG A 207 7.15 -15.05 20.93
N GLU A 208 7.32 -16.37 21.03
CA GLU A 208 8.57 -16.98 21.48
C GLU A 208 9.68 -16.97 20.42
N LYS A 209 9.37 -16.45 19.20
CA LYS A 209 10.27 -16.39 18.05
C LYS A 209 10.79 -17.76 17.60
N ASP A 210 9.99 -18.80 17.80
CA ASP A 210 10.30 -20.17 17.41
C ASP A 210 9.71 -20.50 16.04
N LEU A 211 10.48 -20.20 14.97
CA LEU A 211 10.08 -20.50 13.60
C LEU A 211 9.91 -22.02 13.36
N GLU A 212 10.75 -22.84 14.01
CA GLU A 212 10.69 -24.29 13.81
C GLU A 212 9.38 -24.85 14.37
N GLU A 213 8.97 -24.37 15.54
CA GLU A 213 7.69 -24.74 16.15
C GLU A 213 6.50 -24.25 15.29
N VAL A 214 6.52 -23.01 14.78
CA VAL A 214 5.52 -22.52 13.84
C VAL A 214 5.39 -23.44 12.62
N GLN A 215 6.52 -23.80 12.03
CA GLN A 215 6.57 -24.70 10.87
C GLN A 215 6.07 -26.11 11.21
N ARG A 216 6.37 -26.60 12.42
CA ARG A 216 5.89 -27.90 12.92
C ARG A 216 4.38 -27.90 13.10
N LEU A 217 3.81 -26.87 13.71
CA LEU A 217 2.38 -26.71 13.92
C LEU A 217 1.62 -26.65 12.59
N LEU A 218 2.11 -25.87 11.64
CA LEU A 218 1.50 -25.77 10.30
C LEU A 218 1.59 -27.11 9.54
N ARG A 219 2.69 -27.88 9.67
CA ARG A 219 2.75 -29.25 9.13
C ARG A 219 1.70 -30.16 9.73
N LYS A 220 1.42 -30.06 11.04
CA LYS A 220 0.34 -30.82 11.69
C LYS A 220 -1.03 -30.43 11.11
N CYS A 221 -1.30 -29.14 10.89
CA CYS A 221 -2.51 -28.68 10.20
C CYS A 221 -2.61 -29.30 8.80
N GLY A 222 -1.49 -29.39 8.08
CA GLY A 222 -1.43 -30.00 6.74
C GLY A 222 -1.74 -31.50 6.73
N ALA A 223 -1.34 -32.23 7.77
CA ALA A 223 -1.60 -33.67 7.87
C ALA A 223 -3.11 -34.00 8.04
N SER A 224 -3.92 -33.07 8.58
CA SER A 224 -5.38 -33.21 8.69
C SER A 224 -6.15 -32.64 7.48
N ALA A 225 -5.47 -32.01 6.52
CA ALA A 225 -6.10 -31.41 5.36
C ALA A 225 -6.46 -32.47 4.29
N VAL A 226 -7.76 -32.61 4.04
CA VAL A 226 -8.30 -33.64 3.11
C VAL A 226 -8.19 -33.18 1.65
N THR A 227 -8.26 -31.89 1.35
CA THR A 227 -8.28 -31.38 -0.01
C THR A 227 -6.92 -30.83 -0.45
N SER A 228 -6.58 -31.01 -1.74
CA SER A 228 -5.36 -30.43 -2.31
C SER A 228 -5.33 -28.91 -2.27
N GLY A 229 -6.50 -28.25 -2.35
CA GLY A 229 -6.63 -26.80 -2.19
C GLY A 229 -6.18 -26.33 -0.80
N LYS A 230 -6.66 -27.02 0.26
CA LYS A 230 -6.29 -26.71 1.64
C LYS A 230 -4.80 -26.96 1.89
N GLN A 231 -4.25 -28.04 1.36
CA GLN A 231 -2.79 -28.30 1.44
C GLN A 231 -1.97 -27.17 0.80
N LYS A 232 -2.42 -26.63 -0.34
CA LYS A 232 -1.77 -25.47 -0.99
C LYS A 232 -1.85 -24.20 -0.15
N GLU A 233 -2.99 -23.93 0.50
CA GLU A 233 -3.15 -22.77 1.40
C GLU A 233 -2.20 -22.87 2.61
N ILE A 234 -2.08 -24.05 3.21
CA ILE A 234 -1.17 -24.28 4.35
C ILE A 234 0.29 -24.10 3.92
N GLU A 235 0.67 -24.65 2.77
CA GLU A 235 2.03 -24.51 2.25
C GLU A 235 2.33 -23.05 1.88
N ALA A 236 1.36 -22.32 1.34
CA ALA A 236 1.48 -20.89 1.09
C ALA A 236 1.70 -20.10 2.40
N CYS A 237 0.95 -20.42 3.46
CA CYS A 237 1.12 -19.84 4.79
C CYS A 237 2.52 -20.11 5.36
N ARG A 238 3.00 -21.35 5.25
CA ARG A 238 4.35 -21.74 5.72
C ARG A 238 5.44 -20.93 5.03
N LYS A 239 5.38 -20.83 3.69
CA LYS A 239 6.34 -20.05 2.89
C LYS A 239 6.24 -18.56 3.21
N TYR A 240 5.04 -18.03 3.34
CA TYR A 240 4.79 -16.64 3.66
C TYR A 240 5.42 -16.25 5.00
N ILE A 241 5.20 -17.05 6.05
CA ILE A 241 5.80 -16.82 7.38
C ILE A 241 7.32 -16.94 7.31
N GLN A 242 7.85 -17.96 6.64
CA GLN A 242 9.29 -18.16 6.52
C GLN A 242 9.97 -17.00 5.81
N ASN A 243 9.41 -16.52 4.70
CA ASN A 243 9.97 -15.43 3.91
C ASN A 243 9.92 -14.08 4.62
N ASN A 244 8.93 -13.89 5.49
CA ASN A 244 8.70 -12.63 6.20
C ASN A 244 9.05 -12.70 7.69
N TRP A 245 9.80 -13.73 8.12
CA TRP A 245 10.02 -14.00 9.54
C TRP A 245 10.60 -12.81 10.31
N LEU A 246 11.61 -12.16 9.78
CA LEU A 246 12.22 -10.99 10.41
C LEU A 246 11.22 -9.84 10.56
N GLY A 247 10.40 -9.59 9.53
CA GLY A 247 9.34 -8.58 9.59
C GLY A 247 8.20 -8.93 10.56
N ILE A 248 8.00 -10.23 10.88
CA ILE A 248 7.02 -10.66 11.87
C ILE A 248 7.54 -10.42 13.27
N ILE A 249 8.78 -10.83 13.56
CA ILE A 249 9.32 -10.82 14.93
C ILE A 249 9.81 -9.46 15.39
N VAL A 250 10.13 -8.54 14.48
CA VAL A 250 10.67 -7.21 14.81
C VAL A 250 9.80 -6.45 15.83
N ARG A 251 8.49 -6.62 15.78
CA ARG A 251 7.55 -5.97 16.71
C ARG A 251 7.66 -6.45 18.17
N TYR A 252 8.22 -7.63 18.39
CA TYR A 252 8.44 -8.16 19.73
C TYR A 252 9.78 -7.73 20.33
N ASP A 253 10.67 -7.23 19.48
CA ASP A 253 11.98 -6.70 19.89
C ASP A 253 11.99 -5.18 19.98
N ASP A 254 11.08 -4.54 19.28
CA ASP A 254 11.06 -3.10 19.09
C ASP A 254 9.64 -2.55 19.25
N ALA A 255 9.40 -1.89 20.40
CA ALA A 255 8.09 -1.32 20.70
C ALA A 255 7.62 -0.27 19.66
N GLY A 256 8.55 0.41 18.99
CA GLY A 256 8.26 1.31 17.90
C GLY A 256 7.73 0.62 16.64
N ALA A 257 7.93 -0.69 16.51
CA ALA A 257 7.43 -1.47 15.38
C ALA A 257 5.99 -2.00 15.56
N ASP A 258 5.41 -1.92 16.76
CA ASP A 258 4.08 -2.49 17.05
C ASP A 258 2.92 -1.52 16.77
N TRP A 259 3.08 -0.63 15.82
CA TRP A 259 2.04 0.30 15.38
C TRP A 259 1.06 -0.40 14.45
N GLY A 260 -0.22 0.01 14.50
CA GLY A 260 -1.23 -0.51 13.59
C GLY A 260 -0.95 -0.09 12.15
N CYS A 261 -1.13 -1.02 11.20
CA CYS A 261 -1.09 -0.71 9.78
C CYS A 261 -2.50 -0.36 9.29
N SER A 262 -2.66 0.77 8.61
CA SER A 262 -3.90 1.19 7.95
C SER A 262 -3.75 1.24 6.42
N ALA A 263 -2.74 0.55 5.88
CA ALA A 263 -2.42 0.58 4.44
C ALA A 263 -3.63 0.26 3.57
N GLU A 264 -4.39 -0.80 3.90
CA GLU A 264 -5.60 -1.17 3.17
C GLU A 264 -6.65 -0.04 3.17
N GLY A 265 -6.85 0.63 4.32
CA GLY A 265 -7.73 1.79 4.40
C GLY A 265 -7.25 2.97 3.57
N GLN A 266 -5.93 3.21 3.55
CA GLN A 266 -5.35 4.27 2.72
C GLN A 266 -5.45 3.94 1.22
N ILE A 267 -5.17 2.70 0.81
CA ILE A 267 -5.38 2.23 -0.56
C ILE A 267 -6.83 2.44 -0.97
N SER A 268 -7.79 2.00 -0.14
CA SER A 268 -9.20 2.16 -0.41
C SER A 268 -9.59 3.63 -0.64
N HIS A 269 -9.16 4.53 0.23
CA HIS A 269 -9.53 5.94 0.16
C HIS A 269 -8.73 6.74 -0.88
N VAL A 270 -7.46 6.41 -1.12
CA VAL A 270 -6.61 7.16 -2.04
C VAL A 270 -6.72 6.61 -3.46
N LEU A 271 -6.67 5.30 -3.66
CA LEU A 271 -6.66 4.66 -4.97
C LEU A 271 -8.02 4.07 -5.35
N SER A 272 -8.49 3.05 -4.61
CA SER A 272 -9.61 2.20 -5.02
C SER A 272 -10.91 2.97 -5.21
N ALA A 273 -11.19 3.95 -4.37
CA ALA A 273 -12.39 4.79 -4.47
C ALA A 273 -12.54 5.45 -5.85
N ARG A 274 -11.42 5.71 -6.54
CA ARG A 274 -11.40 6.34 -7.86
C ARG A 274 -11.01 5.39 -8.99
N GLU A 275 -10.17 4.41 -8.75
CA GLU A 275 -9.50 3.67 -9.81
C GLU A 275 -10.03 2.24 -9.99
N SER A 276 -10.41 1.54 -8.91
CA SER A 276 -10.81 0.13 -8.99
C SER A 276 -12.21 -0.18 -8.47
N SER A 277 -12.77 0.61 -7.53
CA SER A 277 -14.07 0.31 -6.90
C SER A 277 -15.28 0.42 -7.83
N ARG A 278 -15.13 1.01 -9.00
CA ARG A 278 -16.19 1.17 -10.01
C ARG A 278 -15.72 0.60 -11.35
N PRO A 279 -16.61 0.01 -12.15
CA PRO A 279 -16.27 -0.41 -13.51
C PRO A 279 -15.82 0.80 -14.33
N MET A 280 -14.53 0.93 -14.54
CA MET A 280 -13.95 1.98 -15.38
C MET A 280 -12.88 1.37 -16.27
N GLY A 281 -12.77 1.92 -17.47
CA GLY A 281 -11.72 1.53 -18.38
C GLY A 281 -10.57 2.51 -18.33
N TRP A 282 -9.44 2.02 -17.94
CA TRP A 282 -8.20 2.78 -17.84
C TRP A 282 -7.21 2.39 -18.94
N SER A 283 -6.35 3.33 -19.30
CA SER A 283 -5.04 3.04 -19.89
C SER A 283 -3.99 3.11 -18.77
N LYS A 284 -2.85 2.47 -18.96
CA LYS A 284 -1.75 2.49 -17.98
C LYS A 284 -1.33 3.93 -17.63
N ILE A 285 -1.14 4.78 -18.63
CA ILE A 285 -0.81 6.20 -18.41
C ILE A 285 -1.94 6.93 -17.66
N GLY A 286 -3.20 6.58 -17.94
CA GLY A 286 -4.35 7.16 -17.24
C GLY A 286 -4.37 6.81 -15.75
N VAL A 287 -4.05 5.58 -15.38
CA VAL A 287 -3.91 5.16 -13.98
C VAL A 287 -2.74 5.93 -13.33
N HIS A 288 -1.56 5.89 -13.95
CA HIS A 288 -0.37 6.57 -13.42
C HIS A 288 -0.63 8.05 -13.11
N LYS A 289 -1.16 8.79 -14.09
CA LYS A 289 -1.47 10.23 -13.92
C LYS A 289 -2.57 10.50 -12.91
N MET A 290 -3.57 9.62 -12.81
CA MET A 290 -4.63 9.76 -11.81
C MET A 290 -4.10 9.49 -10.40
N THR A 291 -3.31 8.43 -10.21
CA THR A 291 -2.64 8.14 -8.94
C THR A 291 -1.79 9.34 -8.50
N GLN A 292 -0.93 9.87 -9.38
CA GLN A 292 -0.11 11.04 -9.08
C GLN A 292 -0.96 12.26 -8.69
N LEU A 293 -2.05 12.52 -9.40
CA LEU A 293 -2.93 13.64 -9.11
C LEU A 293 -3.66 13.48 -7.76
N ARG A 294 -4.05 12.26 -7.40
CA ARG A 294 -4.63 11.96 -6.08
C ARG A 294 -3.61 12.14 -4.96
N VAL A 295 -2.39 11.66 -5.15
CA VAL A 295 -1.27 11.88 -4.23
C VAL A 295 -1.00 13.37 -4.06
N PHE A 296 -0.90 14.13 -5.15
CA PHE A 296 -0.72 15.57 -5.14
C PHE A 296 -1.80 16.29 -4.30
N THR A 297 -3.08 15.97 -4.54
CA THR A 297 -4.19 16.58 -3.76
C THR A 297 -4.19 16.17 -2.30
N ARG A 298 -3.78 14.94 -1.98
CA ARG A 298 -3.67 14.47 -0.58
C ARG A 298 -2.51 15.12 0.18
N ASN A 299 -1.48 15.54 -0.52
CA ASN A 299 -0.36 16.32 0.03
C ASN A 299 -0.66 17.83 0.11
N GLY A 300 -1.89 18.26 -0.17
CA GLY A 300 -2.32 19.67 -0.07
C GLY A 300 -2.14 20.48 -1.35
N GLY A 301 -1.79 19.84 -2.46
CA GLY A 301 -1.73 20.47 -3.78
C GLY A 301 -3.12 20.94 -4.25
N ASN A 302 -3.19 22.14 -4.86
CA ASN A 302 -4.42 22.81 -5.29
C ASN A 302 -4.45 23.12 -6.79
#